data_9799250db29aba4289ddab6ecac8e688
#
_entry.id   9799250db29aba4289ddab6ecac8e688
#
_cell.length_a   1.000
_cell.length_b   1.000
_cell.length_c   1.000
_cell.angle_alpha   90.00
_cell.angle_beta   90.00
_cell.angle_gamma   90.00
#
_symmetry.space_group_name_H-M   'P 1'
#
loop_
_entity.id
_entity.type
_entity.pdbx_description
1 polymer ?
#
loop_
_entity_poly.entity_id
_entity_poly.type
_entity_poly.pdbx_seq_one_letter_code
_entity_poly.pdbx_strand_id
1 'polypeptide(L)'
;MNPTLQRDEAIKLARTDGHKALAKARSVSDPWFRAQALSWVARFTDTDPEPIAAQAANAAAACDDDYKKSAVRAWEIAALAERKCLDKAKTALREAVAIARQVQPSASRSEALLTLMQAAFTIDRDTAANVSAQLIQCCPIADHWRCKRAAKRASQMLEAKLEPRKFFW
;
A
#
# COMPACT_ATOMS: atom_id res chain seq x y z
N MET A 1 -18.14 4.87 16.20
CA MET A 1 -16.77 5.43 16.49
C MET A 1 -16.11 5.74 15.15
N ASN A 2 -15.37 6.85 15.06
CA ASN A 2 -14.71 7.27 13.82
C ASN A 2 -13.66 6.23 13.38
N PRO A 3 -13.71 5.70 12.13
CA PRO A 3 -12.79 4.66 11.66
C PRO A 3 -11.32 5.07 11.70
N THR A 4 -11.03 6.36 11.50
CA THR A 4 -9.65 6.88 11.62
C THR A 4 -9.11 6.73 13.04
N LEU A 5 -9.93 7.07 14.06
CA LEU A 5 -9.55 6.90 15.46
C LEU A 5 -9.36 5.42 15.82
N GLN A 6 -10.24 4.54 15.31
CA GLN A 6 -10.10 3.09 15.51
C GLN A 6 -8.76 2.57 14.95
N ARG A 7 -8.40 2.99 13.73
CA ARG A 7 -7.10 2.69 13.11
C ARG A 7 -5.94 3.19 13.97
N ASP A 8 -6.00 4.46 14.40
CA ASP A 8 -4.92 5.10 15.15
C ASP A 8 -4.69 4.43 16.51
N GLU A 9 -5.75 3.96 17.16
CA GLU A 9 -5.65 3.16 18.39
C GLU A 9 -4.96 1.82 18.14
N ALA A 10 -5.30 1.12 17.04
CA ALA A 10 -4.63 -0.13 16.67
C ALA A 10 -3.14 0.10 16.36
N ILE A 11 -2.81 1.19 15.65
CA ILE A 11 -1.42 1.59 15.34
C ILE A 11 -0.61 1.83 16.62
N LYS A 12 -1.16 2.54 17.60
CA LYS A 12 -0.48 2.78 18.89
C LYS A 12 -0.16 1.48 19.63
N LEU A 13 -1.09 0.52 19.58
CA LEU A 13 -0.92 -0.79 20.21
C LEU A 13 0.06 -1.70 19.47
N ALA A 14 0.22 -1.54 18.15
CA ALA A 14 1.01 -2.46 17.33
C ALA A 14 2.45 -2.63 17.81
N ARG A 15 3.03 -1.62 18.43
CA ARG A 15 4.41 -1.65 18.94
C ARG A 15 4.55 -2.11 20.39
N THR A 16 3.45 -2.17 21.15
CA THR A 16 3.49 -2.43 22.59
C THR A 16 2.74 -3.68 23.01
N ASP A 17 1.64 -4.02 22.30
CA ASP A 17 0.81 -5.18 22.59
C ASP A 17 0.19 -5.68 21.28
N GLY A 18 0.92 -6.55 20.58
CA GLY A 18 0.52 -7.08 19.28
C GLY A 18 -0.81 -7.84 19.31
N HIS A 19 -1.13 -8.51 20.41
CA HIS A 19 -2.39 -9.24 20.54
C HIS A 19 -3.60 -8.30 20.62
N LYS A 20 -3.51 -7.27 21.47
CA LYS A 20 -4.57 -6.25 21.55
C LYS A 20 -4.66 -5.43 20.27
N ALA A 21 -3.52 -5.11 19.65
CA ALA A 21 -3.47 -4.42 18.37
C ALA A 21 -4.21 -5.20 17.28
N LEU A 22 -4.00 -6.52 17.18
CA LEU A 22 -4.67 -7.37 16.20
C LEU A 22 -6.20 -7.40 16.43
N ALA A 23 -6.64 -7.59 17.67
CA ALA A 23 -8.05 -7.54 18.01
C ALA A 23 -8.68 -6.19 17.64
N LYS A 24 -7.98 -5.09 17.96
CA LYS A 24 -8.42 -3.73 17.62
C LYS A 24 -8.46 -3.49 16.11
N ALA A 25 -7.43 -3.89 15.37
CA ALA A 25 -7.36 -3.76 13.92
C ALA A 25 -8.51 -4.49 13.21
N ARG A 26 -8.86 -5.69 13.67
CA ARG A 26 -10.00 -6.48 13.16
C ARG A 26 -11.34 -5.78 13.39
N SER A 27 -11.48 -5.00 14.45
CA SER A 27 -12.72 -4.29 14.80
C SER A 27 -12.90 -2.96 14.05
N VAL A 28 -11.92 -2.48 13.29
CA VAL A 28 -12.04 -1.27 12.48
C VAL A 28 -13.15 -1.45 11.44
N SER A 29 -14.16 -0.57 11.48
CA SER A 29 -15.38 -0.75 10.68
C SER A 29 -15.16 -0.50 9.19
N ASP A 30 -14.37 0.49 8.83
CA ASP A 30 -14.07 0.84 7.44
C ASP A 30 -12.97 -0.06 6.87
N PRO A 31 -13.18 -0.72 5.70
CA PRO A 31 -12.23 -1.65 5.11
C PRO A 31 -10.87 -1.03 4.78
N TRP A 32 -10.83 0.22 4.31
CA TRP A 32 -9.59 0.94 4.00
C TRP A 32 -8.73 1.14 5.26
N PHE A 33 -9.32 1.63 6.32
CA PHE A 33 -8.61 1.84 7.57
C PHE A 33 -8.30 0.52 8.29
N ARG A 34 -9.14 -0.50 8.13
CA ARG A 34 -8.86 -1.84 8.63
C ARG A 34 -7.65 -2.47 7.96
N ALA A 35 -7.53 -2.35 6.63
CA ALA A 35 -6.37 -2.84 5.89
C ALA A 35 -5.07 -2.15 6.35
N GLN A 36 -5.10 -0.83 6.55
CA GLN A 36 -3.96 -0.10 7.11
C GLN A 36 -3.60 -0.59 8.52
N ALA A 37 -4.57 -0.70 9.42
CA ALA A 37 -4.34 -1.14 10.79
C ALA A 37 -3.73 -2.55 10.86
N LEU A 38 -4.26 -3.49 10.08
CA LEU A 38 -3.73 -4.85 9.97
C LEU A 38 -2.31 -4.88 9.42
N SER A 39 -1.99 -4.01 8.45
CA SER A 39 -0.63 -3.88 7.92
C SER A 39 0.36 -3.36 8.97
N TRP A 40 -0.05 -2.42 9.81
CA TRP A 40 0.74 -1.98 10.96
C TRP A 40 1.00 -3.12 11.94
N VAL A 41 -0.02 -3.93 12.25
CA VAL A 41 0.17 -5.11 13.11
C VAL A 41 1.12 -6.12 12.46
N ALA A 42 0.96 -6.41 11.18
CA ALA A 42 1.86 -7.30 10.43
C ALA A 42 3.32 -6.80 10.46
N ARG A 43 3.53 -5.48 10.37
CA ARG A 43 4.87 -4.88 10.41
C ARG A 43 5.57 -5.05 11.76
N PHE A 44 4.82 -4.93 12.87
CA PHE A 44 5.40 -4.87 14.22
C PHE A 44 5.18 -6.15 15.06
N THR A 45 4.42 -7.13 14.56
CA THR A 45 4.26 -8.41 15.27
C THR A 45 5.59 -9.11 15.46
N ASP A 46 5.77 -9.81 16.56
CA ASP A 46 6.90 -10.70 16.84
C ASP A 46 6.70 -12.12 16.25
N THR A 47 5.49 -12.42 15.78
CA THR A 47 5.13 -13.69 15.12
C THR A 47 5.24 -13.58 13.59
N ASP A 48 4.80 -14.63 12.87
CA ASP A 48 4.73 -14.62 11.42
C ASP A 48 3.78 -13.51 10.91
N PRO A 49 4.25 -12.56 10.07
CA PRO A 49 3.43 -11.49 9.56
C PRO A 49 2.46 -11.93 8.45
N GLU A 50 2.72 -13.05 7.75
CA GLU A 50 1.97 -13.43 6.55
C GLU A 50 0.47 -13.65 6.81
N PRO A 51 0.03 -14.34 7.88
CA PRO A 51 -1.39 -14.49 8.16
C PRO A 51 -2.12 -13.16 8.45
N ILE A 52 -1.41 -12.19 9.03
CA ILE A 52 -1.97 -10.87 9.34
C ILE A 52 -2.02 -10.03 8.06
N ALA A 53 -0.99 -10.08 7.23
CA ALA A 53 -0.98 -9.44 5.92
C ALA A 53 -2.08 -9.98 5.00
N ALA A 54 -2.36 -11.29 5.03
CA ALA A 54 -3.49 -11.88 4.32
C ALA A 54 -4.85 -11.29 4.77
N GLN A 55 -5.02 -11.02 6.07
CA GLN A 55 -6.20 -10.33 6.57
C GLN A 55 -6.28 -8.88 6.08
N ALA A 56 -5.13 -8.18 5.95
CA ALA A 56 -5.09 -6.85 5.35
C ALA A 56 -5.51 -6.87 3.88
N ALA A 57 -5.04 -7.86 3.10
CA ALA A 57 -5.46 -8.07 1.71
C ALA A 57 -6.97 -8.31 1.60
N ASN A 58 -7.54 -9.15 2.48
CA ASN A 58 -8.98 -9.39 2.52
C ASN A 58 -9.77 -8.13 2.87
N ALA A 59 -9.27 -7.30 3.79
CA ALA A 59 -9.89 -6.02 4.11
C ALA A 59 -9.82 -5.06 2.91
N ALA A 60 -8.69 -5.02 2.19
CA ALA A 60 -8.55 -4.23 0.96
C ALA A 60 -9.57 -4.66 -0.11
N ALA A 61 -9.76 -5.97 -0.31
CA ALA A 61 -10.72 -6.52 -1.27
C ALA A 61 -12.18 -6.15 -0.93
N ALA A 62 -12.47 -5.85 0.34
CA ALA A 62 -13.80 -5.42 0.80
C ALA A 62 -14.07 -3.91 0.60
N CYS A 63 -13.11 -3.14 0.08
CA CYS A 63 -13.34 -1.75 -0.30
C CYS A 63 -14.33 -1.63 -1.46
N ASP A 64 -14.96 -0.47 -1.60
CA ASP A 64 -16.07 -0.22 -2.53
C ASP A 64 -15.62 0.09 -3.97
N ASP A 65 -14.37 0.51 -4.17
CA ASP A 65 -13.83 0.84 -5.50
C ASP A 65 -12.42 0.31 -5.74
N ASP A 66 -12.01 0.20 -7.00
CA ASP A 66 -10.72 -0.37 -7.39
C ASP A 66 -9.52 0.51 -6.98
N TYR A 67 -9.72 1.83 -6.85
CA TYR A 67 -8.67 2.70 -6.31
C TYR A 67 -8.33 2.30 -4.88
N LYS A 68 -9.33 2.20 -4.01
CA LYS A 68 -9.13 1.80 -2.62
C LYS A 68 -8.62 0.36 -2.52
N LYS A 69 -9.21 -0.58 -3.28
CA LYS A 69 -8.78 -1.98 -3.30
C LYS A 69 -7.30 -2.14 -3.62
N SER A 70 -6.78 -1.35 -4.55
CA SER A 70 -5.39 -1.44 -4.97
C SER A 70 -4.45 -0.59 -4.10
N ALA A 71 -4.76 0.69 -3.91
CA ALA A 71 -3.85 1.63 -3.28
C ALA A 71 -3.56 1.30 -1.80
N VAL A 72 -4.56 0.80 -1.04
CA VAL A 72 -4.36 0.47 0.38
C VAL A 72 -3.43 -0.74 0.58
N ARG A 73 -3.29 -1.61 -0.42
CA ARG A 73 -2.36 -2.74 -0.38
C ARG A 73 -0.89 -2.31 -0.30
N ALA A 74 -0.59 -1.05 -0.58
CA ALA A 74 0.76 -0.51 -0.41
C ALA A 74 1.30 -0.69 1.02
N TRP A 75 0.45 -0.58 2.05
CA TRP A 75 0.84 -0.84 3.44
C TRP A 75 1.14 -2.31 3.70
N GLU A 76 0.32 -3.23 3.18
CA GLU A 76 0.56 -4.68 3.24
C GLU A 76 1.90 -5.05 2.59
N ILE A 77 2.13 -4.55 1.38
CA ILE A 77 3.35 -4.79 0.60
C ILE A 77 4.58 -4.30 1.36
N ALA A 78 4.53 -3.07 1.87
CA ALA A 78 5.62 -2.50 2.66
C ALA A 78 5.86 -3.29 3.96
N ALA A 79 4.80 -3.71 4.66
CA ALA A 79 4.94 -4.53 5.87
C ALA A 79 5.64 -5.85 5.59
N LEU A 80 5.20 -6.58 4.56
CA LEU A 80 5.82 -7.84 4.14
C LEU A 80 7.29 -7.64 3.74
N ALA A 81 7.59 -6.61 2.95
CA ALA A 81 8.95 -6.33 2.50
C ALA A 81 9.89 -5.98 3.66
N GLU A 82 9.46 -5.12 4.59
CA GLU A 82 10.25 -4.75 5.76
C GLU A 82 10.43 -5.93 6.74
N ARG A 83 9.50 -6.91 6.72
CA ARG A 83 9.62 -8.18 7.46
C ARG A 83 10.37 -9.27 6.68
N LYS A 84 10.98 -8.93 5.51
CA LYS A 84 11.77 -9.84 4.66
C LYS A 84 10.95 -10.97 4.00
N CYS A 85 9.63 -10.88 3.97
CA CYS A 85 8.74 -11.77 3.23
C CYS A 85 8.64 -11.32 1.76
N LEU A 86 9.78 -11.28 1.05
CA LEU A 86 9.89 -10.61 -0.26
C LEU A 86 9.05 -11.27 -1.35
N ASP A 87 8.94 -12.60 -1.38
CA ASP A 87 8.12 -13.30 -2.38
C ASP A 87 6.63 -12.98 -2.22
N LYS A 88 6.17 -12.92 -0.97
CA LYS A 88 4.79 -12.51 -0.66
C LYS A 88 4.56 -11.03 -1.00
N ALA A 89 5.50 -10.16 -0.68
CA ALA A 89 5.43 -8.75 -1.05
C ALA A 89 5.34 -8.55 -2.57
N LYS A 90 6.16 -9.26 -3.35
CA LYS A 90 6.12 -9.22 -4.82
C LYS A 90 4.81 -9.77 -5.40
N THR A 91 4.26 -10.82 -4.81
CA THR A 91 2.96 -11.38 -5.21
C THR A 91 1.84 -10.38 -4.93
N ALA A 92 1.78 -9.83 -3.72
CA ALA A 92 0.81 -8.81 -3.34
C ALA A 92 0.89 -7.56 -4.25
N LEU A 93 2.12 -7.13 -4.59
CA LEU A 93 2.33 -6.01 -5.49
C LEU A 93 1.79 -6.29 -6.90
N ARG A 94 2.05 -7.46 -7.48
CA ARG A 94 1.52 -7.83 -8.81
C ARG A 94 0.00 -7.81 -8.84
N GLU A 95 -0.65 -8.37 -7.82
CA GLU A 95 -2.11 -8.38 -7.69
C GLU A 95 -2.66 -6.95 -7.57
N ALA A 96 -2.07 -6.12 -6.72
CA ALA A 96 -2.50 -4.73 -6.51
C ALA A 96 -2.31 -3.89 -7.77
N VAL A 97 -1.20 -4.05 -8.49
CA VAL A 97 -0.93 -3.35 -9.76
C VAL A 97 -1.93 -3.76 -10.84
N ALA A 98 -2.29 -5.05 -10.92
CA ALA A 98 -3.31 -5.52 -11.87
C ALA A 98 -4.66 -4.83 -11.64
N ILE A 99 -5.08 -4.63 -10.40
CA ILE A 99 -6.31 -3.88 -10.05
C ILE A 99 -6.10 -2.39 -10.37
N ALA A 100 -4.99 -1.79 -9.96
CA ALA A 100 -4.71 -0.37 -10.15
C ALA A 100 -4.75 0.05 -11.62
N ARG A 101 -4.32 -0.82 -12.54
CA ARG A 101 -4.37 -0.58 -13.99
C ARG A 101 -5.79 -0.44 -14.54
N GLN A 102 -6.80 -0.93 -13.84
CA GLN A 102 -8.22 -0.84 -14.23
C GLN A 102 -8.92 0.40 -13.64
N VAL A 103 -8.28 1.10 -12.72
CA VAL A 103 -8.86 2.28 -12.05
C VAL A 103 -9.20 3.38 -13.06
N GLN A 104 -10.39 3.93 -12.97
CA GLN A 104 -10.86 5.07 -13.74
C GLN A 104 -11.18 6.26 -12.81
N PRO A 105 -10.92 7.50 -13.24
CA PRO A 105 -10.22 7.91 -14.46
C PRO A 105 -8.68 7.73 -14.36
N SER A 106 -7.96 8.05 -15.41
CA SER A 106 -6.48 7.93 -15.45
C SER A 106 -5.78 8.73 -14.34
N ALA A 107 -6.37 9.85 -13.91
CA ALA A 107 -5.89 10.63 -12.78
C ALA A 107 -5.86 9.80 -11.47
N SER A 108 -6.92 9.07 -11.16
CA SER A 108 -7.00 8.19 -9.99
C SER A 108 -6.10 6.96 -10.15
N ARG A 109 -6.03 6.41 -11.37
CA ARG A 109 -5.11 5.31 -11.70
C ARG A 109 -3.66 5.70 -11.46
N SER A 110 -3.26 6.91 -11.86
CA SER A 110 -1.89 7.40 -11.65
C SER A 110 -1.51 7.53 -10.18
N GLU A 111 -2.45 7.95 -9.32
CA GLU A 111 -2.23 8.04 -7.88
C GLU A 111 -2.12 6.65 -7.23
N ALA A 112 -2.95 5.69 -7.65
CA ALA A 112 -2.87 4.31 -7.15
C ALA A 112 -1.53 3.66 -7.52
N LEU A 113 -1.12 3.75 -8.79
CA LEU A 113 0.16 3.21 -9.26
C LEU A 113 1.37 3.90 -8.61
N LEU A 114 1.31 5.22 -8.40
CA LEU A 114 2.37 5.94 -7.69
C LEU A 114 2.49 5.47 -6.23
N THR A 115 1.38 5.23 -5.55
CA THR A 115 1.37 4.71 -4.18
C THR A 115 1.99 3.32 -4.12
N LEU A 116 1.64 2.43 -5.06
CA LEU A 116 2.21 1.09 -5.17
C LEU A 116 3.69 1.11 -5.54
N MET A 117 4.12 2.03 -6.41
CA MET A 117 5.53 2.23 -6.71
C MET A 117 6.33 2.61 -5.46
N GLN A 118 5.80 3.47 -4.61
CA GLN A 118 6.45 3.84 -3.36
C GLN A 118 6.58 2.64 -2.41
N ALA A 119 5.58 1.76 -2.34
CA ALA A 119 5.70 0.50 -1.61
C ALA A 119 6.73 -0.45 -2.25
N ALA A 120 6.82 -0.48 -3.57
CA ALA A 120 7.81 -1.31 -4.29
C ALA A 120 9.25 -0.95 -3.93
N PHE A 121 9.56 0.30 -3.59
CA PHE A 121 10.89 0.68 -3.10
C PHE A 121 11.29 -0.03 -1.81
N THR A 122 10.35 -0.49 -1.00
CA THR A 122 10.66 -1.29 0.20
C THR A 122 11.14 -2.70 -0.16
N ILE A 123 10.86 -3.16 -1.38
CA ILE A 123 11.35 -4.43 -1.92
C ILE A 123 12.73 -4.21 -2.53
N ASP A 124 12.78 -3.51 -3.65
CA ASP A 124 14.00 -3.07 -4.34
C ASP A 124 13.69 -1.99 -5.38
N ARG A 125 14.75 -1.32 -5.86
CA ARG A 125 14.65 -0.24 -6.84
C ARG A 125 14.15 -0.73 -8.20
N ASP A 126 14.55 -1.92 -8.62
CA ASP A 126 14.18 -2.48 -9.94
C ASP A 126 12.68 -2.81 -9.97
N THR A 127 12.14 -3.34 -8.88
CA THR A 127 10.71 -3.55 -8.70
C THR A 127 9.94 -2.22 -8.78
N ALA A 128 10.43 -1.16 -8.14
CA ALA A 128 9.83 0.18 -8.23
C ALA A 128 9.90 0.74 -9.65
N ALA A 129 11.02 0.55 -10.37
CA ALA A 129 11.18 0.97 -11.76
C ALA A 129 10.16 0.27 -12.68
N ASN A 130 9.89 -1.02 -12.46
CA ASN A 130 8.87 -1.76 -13.21
C ASN A 130 7.47 -1.20 -13.00
N VAL A 131 7.11 -0.81 -11.77
CA VAL A 131 5.81 -0.17 -11.51
C VAL A 131 5.74 1.23 -12.14
N SER A 132 6.84 1.99 -12.11
CA SER A 132 6.94 3.29 -12.79
C SER A 132 6.71 3.17 -14.30
N ALA A 133 7.29 2.16 -14.94
CA ALA A 133 7.07 1.91 -16.37
C ALA A 133 5.58 1.66 -16.67
N GLN A 134 4.89 0.90 -15.84
CA GLN A 134 3.46 0.66 -15.98
C GLN A 134 2.63 1.93 -15.74
N LEU A 135 3.01 2.77 -14.76
CA LEU A 135 2.37 4.06 -14.53
C LEU A 135 2.45 4.94 -15.79
N ILE A 136 3.63 5.07 -16.37
CA ILE A 136 3.84 5.87 -17.58
C ILE A 136 3.04 5.32 -18.77
N GLN A 137 3.03 3.99 -18.94
CA GLN A 137 2.29 3.32 -20.00
C GLN A 137 0.77 3.50 -19.88
N CYS A 138 0.23 3.40 -18.66
CA CYS A 138 -1.23 3.37 -18.42
C CYS A 138 -1.83 4.76 -18.14
N CYS A 139 -1.00 5.77 -17.87
CA CYS A 139 -1.44 7.11 -17.50
C CYS A 139 -0.69 8.17 -18.32
N PRO A 140 -1.05 8.35 -19.62
CA PRO A 140 -0.41 9.33 -20.47
C PRO A 140 -0.42 10.73 -19.84
N ILE A 141 0.71 11.42 -19.89
CA ILE A 141 0.86 12.75 -19.28
C ILE A 141 -0.09 13.81 -19.86
N ALA A 142 -0.57 13.58 -21.08
CA ALA A 142 -1.55 14.45 -21.75
C ALA A 142 -2.98 14.30 -21.21
N ASP A 143 -3.30 13.17 -20.55
CA ASP A 143 -4.67 12.90 -20.10
C ASP A 143 -5.10 13.82 -18.95
N HIS A 144 -4.21 14.08 -18.01
CA HIS A 144 -4.52 14.87 -16.82
C HIS A 144 -3.24 15.37 -16.12
N TRP A 145 -3.30 16.54 -15.47
CA TRP A 145 -2.16 17.10 -14.74
C TRP A 145 -1.64 16.18 -13.60
N ARG A 146 -2.52 15.35 -12.99
CA ARG A 146 -2.11 14.36 -12.00
C ARG A 146 -1.26 13.25 -12.60
N CYS A 147 -1.53 12.82 -13.83
CA CYS A 147 -0.69 11.87 -14.55
C CYS A 147 0.71 12.44 -14.77
N LYS A 148 0.79 13.69 -15.21
CA LYS A 148 2.07 14.42 -15.37
C LYS A 148 2.82 14.53 -14.04
N ARG A 149 2.13 14.90 -12.97
CA ARG A 149 2.71 14.98 -11.62
C ARG A 149 3.20 13.64 -11.13
N ALA A 150 2.41 12.58 -11.28
CA ALA A 150 2.79 11.24 -10.87
C ALA A 150 4.03 10.73 -11.62
N ALA A 151 4.09 10.90 -12.94
CA ALA A 151 5.24 10.55 -13.76
C ALA A 151 6.50 11.32 -13.33
N LYS A 152 6.39 12.63 -13.08
CA LYS A 152 7.51 13.45 -12.58
C LYS A 152 8.01 12.96 -11.22
N ARG A 153 7.12 12.69 -10.27
CA ARG A 153 7.50 12.20 -8.94
C ARG A 153 8.15 10.81 -9.01
N ALA A 154 7.63 9.92 -9.86
CA ALA A 154 8.21 8.61 -10.10
C ALA A 154 9.65 8.72 -10.61
N SER A 155 9.90 9.57 -11.62
CA SER A 155 11.25 9.84 -12.13
C SER A 155 12.17 10.39 -11.05
N GLN A 156 11.72 11.39 -10.29
CA GLN A 156 12.51 11.99 -9.22
C GLN A 156 12.89 10.98 -8.12
N MET A 157 12.00 10.05 -7.77
CA MET A 157 12.30 8.97 -6.80
C MET A 157 13.33 7.99 -7.38
N LEU A 158 13.20 7.60 -8.64
CA LEU A 158 14.18 6.74 -9.32
C LEU A 158 15.55 7.42 -9.47
N GLU A 159 15.59 8.74 -9.60
CA GLU A 159 16.84 9.52 -9.67
C GLU A 159 17.40 9.86 -8.28
N ALA A 160 16.77 9.37 -7.19
CA ALA A 160 17.10 9.71 -5.80
C ALA A 160 17.04 11.23 -5.47
N LYS A 161 16.24 11.98 -6.23
CA LYS A 161 15.96 13.41 -6.01
C LYS A 161 14.77 13.65 -5.09
N LEU A 162 13.98 12.63 -4.86
CA LEU A 162 12.81 12.61 -3.97
C LEU A 162 12.78 11.30 -3.21
N GLU A 163 12.64 11.37 -1.89
CA GLU A 163 12.49 10.18 -1.06
C GLU A 163 11.09 9.56 -1.24
N PRO A 164 10.99 8.23 -1.38
CA PRO A 164 9.72 7.54 -1.29
C PRO A 164 9.09 7.73 0.10
N ARG A 165 7.75 7.71 0.15
CA ARG A 165 7.07 7.80 1.44
C ARG A 165 7.45 6.64 2.37
N LYS A 166 7.51 6.91 3.66
CA LYS A 166 7.53 5.89 4.70
C LYS A 166 6.10 5.47 5.02
N PHE A 167 5.84 4.17 5.05
CA PHE A 167 4.51 3.63 5.39
C PHE A 167 4.32 3.45 6.89
N PHE A 168 5.43 3.28 7.61
CA PHE A 168 5.43 3.09 9.07
C PHE A 168 6.40 4.09 9.72
N TRP A 169 5.95 4.85 10.73
CA TRP A 169 6.69 5.90 11.43
C TRP A 169 6.70 5.69 12.95
#